data_d7b0926c310db7d9db32bb67b927be7c
#
_entry.id   d7b0926c310db7d9db32bb67b927be7c
#
_cell.length_a   1.000
_cell.length_b   1.000
_cell.length_c   1.000
_cell.angle_alpha   90.00
_cell.angle_beta   90.00
_cell.angle_gamma   90.00
#
_symmetry.space_group_name_H-M   'P 1'
#
loop_
_entity.id
_entity.type
_entity.pdbx_description
1 polymer ?
#
loop_
_entity_poly.entity_id
_entity_poly.type
_entity_poly.pdbx_seq_one_letter_code
_entity_poly.pdbx_strand_id
1 'polypeptide(L)'
;MRPLERFWHRGRGTARERMLASLGAAAALALAIAAAPASAQDDRAAPVELLSGTLQRIAQSGTIRLGYRTDAAPFSFTSKAGEVHGYSIDLCRAIAAAIGEEIGGAPPRVEFRQVTAADRLDRVAAGEVDLECGSTTNTAARRERVAFSPLIFVTGTRLAVRRDAGIRGLADLAGRSVAVVRGTTNEAALRGIVARQGLRVGIVATDDLVQAFELLASGRVDAVGGDDVLLVGHLVRTGARAHHAVVGALLTFERYGIAYARDDRQLAAVVERAMRDLARAGELRAIYNKWFVRTLPNGERLAVPMGPELTRSFEMLGMPPE
;
A
#
# COMPACT_ATOMS: atom_id res chain seq x y z
N MET A 1 -37.55 42.83 24.07
CA MET A 1 -38.85 42.83 24.75
C MET A 1 -39.10 41.45 25.30
N ARG A 2 -39.07 41.37 26.61
CA ARG A 2 -39.58 40.30 27.48
C ARG A 2 -41.15 40.32 27.43
N PRO A 3 -41.87 39.46 28.23
CA PRO A 3 -41.64 38.09 28.79
C PRO A 3 -42.99 37.31 28.94
N LEU A 4 -43.00 36.33 29.86
CA LEU A 4 -44.00 35.82 30.83
C LEU A 4 -44.44 34.38 30.57
N GLU A 5 -44.06 33.50 31.47
CA GLU A 5 -44.49 33.13 32.82
C GLU A 5 -45.67 32.15 32.84
N ARG A 6 -45.40 31.01 33.48
CA ARG A 6 -45.91 30.38 34.72
C ARG A 6 -47.32 29.77 34.70
N PHE A 7 -47.43 28.59 35.31
CA PHE A 7 -48.21 28.22 36.53
C PHE A 7 -48.24 26.68 36.66
N TRP A 8 -47.69 26.11 37.63
CA TRP A 8 -47.94 25.66 38.99
C TRP A 8 -49.40 25.20 39.30
N HIS A 9 -49.53 23.93 39.83
CA HIS A 9 -50.14 23.51 41.09
C HIS A 9 -50.06 21.97 41.18
N ARG A 10 -49.39 21.38 42.09
CA ARG A 10 -49.58 21.01 43.51
C ARG A 10 -50.97 20.38 43.83
N GLY A 11 -50.91 19.18 44.38
CA GLY A 11 -51.99 18.54 45.14
C GLY A 11 -51.45 17.30 45.89
N ARG A 12 -51.22 17.48 47.20
CA ARG A 12 -50.83 16.48 48.22
C ARG A 12 -52.06 15.79 48.79
N GLY A 13 -51.86 14.61 49.44
CA GLY A 13 -52.75 14.04 50.46
C GLY A 13 -52.61 12.50 50.48
N THR A 14 -51.83 11.97 51.37
CA THR A 14 -51.92 11.54 52.76
C THR A 14 -52.93 10.41 53.04
N ALA A 15 -52.36 9.28 53.29
CA ALA A 15 -52.28 8.56 54.57
C ALA A 15 -53.47 7.68 55.03
N ARG A 16 -53.10 6.49 55.46
CA ARG A 16 -53.59 5.67 56.58
C ARG A 16 -54.97 5.03 56.46
N GLU A 17 -55.11 3.84 56.73
CA GLU A 17 -55.21 2.96 57.82
C GLU A 17 -56.03 1.68 57.59
N ARG A 18 -55.56 0.62 58.14
CA ARG A 18 -56.14 -0.48 58.96
C ARG A 18 -56.58 -1.71 58.16
N MET A 19 -55.88 -2.81 58.35
CA MET A 19 -55.81 -3.75 59.48
C MET A 19 -56.99 -4.74 59.56
N LEU A 20 -56.61 -5.99 59.68
CA LEU A 20 -57.23 -7.18 60.30
C LEU A 20 -57.90 -8.21 59.39
N ALA A 21 -57.16 -9.28 59.22
CA ALA A 21 -57.36 -10.62 59.81
C ALA A 21 -58.46 -11.52 59.21
N SER A 22 -58.04 -12.64 58.69
CA SER A 22 -58.50 -13.95 59.28
C SER A 22 -57.93 -15.14 58.46
N LEU A 23 -57.24 -15.99 59.17
CA LEU A 23 -57.04 -17.41 59.10
C LEU A 23 -57.85 -18.20 58.09
N GLY A 24 -57.15 -19.13 57.39
CA GLY A 24 -57.82 -20.31 56.87
C GLY A 24 -57.04 -21.14 55.84
N ALA A 25 -56.51 -22.24 56.37
CA ALA A 25 -56.35 -23.53 55.68
C ALA A 25 -55.16 -23.72 54.74
N ALA A 26 -54.30 -24.61 55.19
CA ALA A 26 -53.25 -25.34 54.49
C ALA A 26 -53.72 -26.05 53.20
N ALA A 27 -52.96 -25.88 52.14
CA ALA A 27 -52.81 -26.88 51.09
C ALA A 27 -51.34 -26.86 50.61
N ALA A 28 -50.65 -27.92 51.01
CA ALA A 28 -49.28 -28.20 50.55
C ALA A 28 -49.35 -28.50 49.06
N LEU A 29 -48.81 -27.63 48.24
CA LEU A 29 -48.52 -27.92 46.85
C LEU A 29 -46.99 -27.88 46.71
N ALA A 30 -46.41 -29.09 46.65
CA ALA A 30 -44.98 -29.27 46.40
C ALA A 30 -44.67 -28.75 44.97
N LEU A 31 -44.09 -27.56 44.87
CA LEU A 31 -43.55 -27.04 43.61
C LEU A 31 -42.16 -27.63 43.43
N ALA A 32 -42.05 -28.67 42.60
CA ALA A 32 -40.78 -29.18 42.11
C ALA A 32 -40.14 -28.08 41.26
N ILE A 33 -39.19 -27.32 41.81
CA ILE A 33 -38.32 -26.44 41.06
C ILE A 33 -37.37 -27.37 40.27
N ALA A 34 -37.67 -27.61 39.03
CA ALA A 34 -36.73 -28.18 38.10
C ALA A 34 -35.59 -27.19 37.91
N ALA A 35 -34.47 -27.45 38.60
CA ALA A 35 -33.21 -26.78 38.37
C ALA A 35 -32.78 -27.16 36.95
N ALA A 36 -33.05 -26.29 35.98
CA ALA A 36 -32.42 -26.38 34.68
C ALA A 36 -30.89 -26.26 34.91
N PRO A 37 -30.08 -27.16 34.34
CA PRO A 37 -28.64 -26.98 34.42
C PRO A 37 -28.34 -25.65 33.77
N ALA A 38 -27.78 -24.70 34.49
CA ALA A 38 -27.14 -23.52 33.92
C ALA A 38 -26.10 -24.10 32.96
N SER A 39 -26.37 -23.93 31.65
CA SER A 39 -25.34 -24.13 30.62
C SER A 39 -24.21 -23.23 30.99
N ALA A 40 -23.16 -23.77 31.56
CA ALA A 40 -21.90 -23.09 31.70
C ALA A 40 -21.54 -22.68 30.26
N GLN A 41 -21.74 -21.42 29.94
CA GLN A 41 -21.14 -20.80 28.76
C GLN A 41 -19.66 -21.02 28.94
N ASP A 42 -19.14 -21.96 28.14
CA ASP A 42 -17.71 -22.24 28.04
C ASP A 42 -17.08 -20.97 27.46
N ASP A 43 -16.76 -20.03 28.35
CA ASP A 43 -15.98 -18.84 28.06
C ASP A 43 -14.53 -19.30 27.80
N ARG A 44 -14.39 -20.18 26.79
CA ARG A 44 -13.09 -20.44 26.20
C ARG A 44 -12.68 -19.16 25.52
N ALA A 45 -11.91 -18.33 26.24
CA ALA A 45 -11.13 -17.28 25.63
C ALA A 45 -10.50 -17.88 24.38
N ALA A 46 -10.75 -17.28 23.22
CA ALA A 46 -10.15 -17.71 21.96
C ALA A 46 -8.65 -17.87 22.24
N PRO A 47 -8.03 -18.98 21.77
CA PRO A 47 -6.61 -19.20 22.04
C PRO A 47 -5.84 -17.98 21.57
N VAL A 48 -5.07 -17.37 22.47
CA VAL A 48 -4.15 -16.29 22.13
C VAL A 48 -3.19 -16.88 21.12
N GLU A 49 -3.34 -16.48 19.87
CA GLU A 49 -2.47 -16.95 18.79
C GLU A 49 -1.06 -16.45 19.07
N LEU A 50 -0.12 -17.36 19.32
CA LEU A 50 1.27 -17.00 19.57
C LEU A 50 1.85 -16.37 18.31
N LEU A 51 2.58 -15.27 18.47
CA LEU A 51 3.29 -14.63 17.39
C LEU A 51 4.24 -15.60 16.71
N SER A 52 4.28 -15.58 15.39
CA SER A 52 5.14 -16.42 14.57
C SER A 52 5.80 -15.61 13.45
N GLY A 53 6.74 -16.20 12.75
CA GLY A 53 7.36 -15.62 11.55
C GLY A 53 7.93 -14.21 11.78
N THR A 54 7.58 -13.31 10.89
CA THR A 54 8.06 -11.93 10.91
C THR A 54 7.59 -11.16 12.14
N LEU A 55 6.34 -11.35 12.58
CA LEU A 55 5.82 -10.65 13.76
C LEU A 55 6.56 -11.04 15.03
N GLN A 56 6.83 -12.33 15.24
CA GLN A 56 7.62 -12.81 16.38
C GLN A 56 9.03 -12.21 16.37
N ARG A 57 9.70 -12.21 15.21
CA ARG A 57 11.04 -11.63 15.07
C ARG A 57 11.03 -10.13 15.36
N ILE A 58 10.03 -9.39 14.88
CA ILE A 58 9.90 -7.95 15.14
C ILE A 58 9.64 -7.70 16.63
N ALA A 59 8.76 -8.47 17.27
CA ALA A 59 8.49 -8.35 18.70
C ALA A 59 9.75 -8.57 19.56
N GLN A 60 10.60 -9.53 19.17
CA GLN A 60 11.85 -9.83 19.88
C GLN A 60 12.95 -8.78 19.63
N SER A 61 13.04 -8.25 18.41
CA SER A 61 14.14 -7.33 18.02
C SER A 61 13.78 -5.84 18.16
N GLY A 62 12.49 -5.51 18.26
CA GLY A 62 11.99 -4.14 18.22
C GLY A 62 12.22 -3.45 16.86
N THR A 63 12.54 -4.21 15.79
CA THR A 63 12.99 -3.64 14.50
C THR A 63 12.28 -4.28 13.31
N ILE A 64 11.83 -3.43 12.37
CA ILE A 64 11.32 -3.83 11.06
C ILE A 64 12.28 -3.37 9.95
N ARG A 65 12.57 -4.24 8.98
CA ARG A 65 13.47 -3.98 7.85
C ARG A 65 12.66 -3.64 6.60
N LEU A 66 12.73 -2.37 6.18
CA LEU A 66 12.05 -1.88 4.99
C LEU A 66 13.03 -1.81 3.81
N GLY A 67 12.75 -2.61 2.78
CA GLY A 67 13.48 -2.56 1.53
C GLY A 67 13.10 -1.32 0.74
N TYR A 68 14.10 -0.53 0.31
CA TYR A 68 13.87 0.68 -0.46
C TYR A 68 14.74 0.76 -1.69
N ARG A 69 14.26 1.45 -2.72
CA ARG A 69 15.02 1.79 -3.91
C ARG A 69 15.43 3.26 -3.89
N THR A 70 16.57 3.56 -4.51
CA THR A 70 17.09 4.94 -4.62
C THR A 70 16.61 5.67 -5.88
N ASP A 71 16.07 4.92 -6.86
CA ASP A 71 15.80 5.35 -8.23
C ASP A 71 14.31 5.29 -8.65
N ALA A 72 13.41 4.87 -7.77
CA ALA A 72 12.00 4.63 -8.08
C ALA A 72 11.06 5.77 -7.61
N ALA A 73 11.45 7.04 -7.82
CA ALA A 73 10.57 8.17 -7.52
C ALA A 73 9.28 8.14 -8.38
N PRO A 74 8.09 8.43 -7.80
CA PRO A 74 7.82 8.95 -6.46
C PRO A 74 7.57 7.87 -5.39
N PHE A 75 7.75 6.57 -5.68
CA PHE A 75 7.43 5.46 -4.77
C PHE A 75 8.48 5.25 -3.69
N SER A 76 9.75 5.22 -4.09
CA SER A 76 10.89 4.95 -3.22
C SER A 76 12.14 5.60 -3.81
N PHE A 77 12.75 6.52 -3.06
CA PHE A 77 13.95 7.23 -3.50
C PHE A 77 14.67 7.87 -2.32
N THR A 78 15.89 8.32 -2.54
CA THR A 78 16.64 9.11 -1.56
C THR A 78 16.63 10.60 -1.93
N SER A 79 16.45 11.46 -0.91
CA SER A 79 16.64 12.90 -1.05
C SER A 79 18.13 13.25 -1.22
N LYS A 80 18.43 14.52 -1.51
CA LYS A 80 19.82 15.02 -1.54
C LYS A 80 20.53 14.89 -0.18
N ALA A 81 19.76 14.86 0.91
CA ALA A 81 20.26 14.66 2.27
C ALA A 81 20.44 13.17 2.64
N GLY A 82 20.17 12.25 1.71
CA GLY A 82 20.26 10.80 1.96
C GLY A 82 19.04 10.18 2.65
N GLU A 83 17.98 10.97 2.88
CA GLU A 83 16.77 10.47 3.56
C GLU A 83 15.89 9.66 2.60
N VAL A 84 15.31 8.57 3.11
CA VAL A 84 14.42 7.69 2.33
C VAL A 84 13.00 8.20 2.35
N HIS A 85 12.45 8.45 1.17
CA HIS A 85 11.11 9.00 0.95
C HIS A 85 10.37 8.22 -0.15
N GLY A 86 9.04 8.42 -0.21
CA GLY A 86 8.21 7.96 -1.31
C GLY A 86 6.83 7.51 -0.88
N TYR A 87 5.97 7.32 -1.86
CA TYR A 87 4.60 6.84 -1.69
C TYR A 87 4.56 5.46 -1.01
N SER A 88 5.32 4.49 -1.53
CA SER A 88 5.40 3.15 -0.95
C SER A 88 6.10 3.15 0.42
N ILE A 89 7.03 4.09 0.65
CA ILE A 89 7.67 4.27 1.96
C ILE A 89 6.66 4.74 3.00
N ASP A 90 5.79 5.70 2.66
CA ASP A 90 4.73 6.16 3.58
C ASP A 90 3.74 5.03 3.90
N LEU A 91 3.33 4.25 2.90
CA LEU A 91 2.48 3.06 3.12
C LEU A 91 3.15 2.02 4.02
N CYS A 92 4.43 1.70 3.77
CA CYS A 92 5.18 0.76 4.60
C CYS A 92 5.35 1.24 6.05
N ARG A 93 5.53 2.54 6.26
CA ARG A 93 5.56 3.11 7.63
C ARG A 93 4.23 2.96 8.35
N ALA A 94 3.12 3.16 7.64
CA ALA A 94 1.79 2.93 8.21
C ALA A 94 1.55 1.45 8.53
N ILE A 95 1.97 0.53 7.65
CA ILE A 95 1.93 -0.91 7.94
C ILE A 95 2.82 -1.25 9.14
N ALA A 96 4.02 -0.65 9.26
CA ALA A 96 4.90 -0.85 10.40
C ALA A 96 4.28 -0.39 11.72
N ALA A 97 3.51 0.71 11.72
CA ALA A 97 2.76 1.16 12.89
C ALA A 97 1.68 0.12 13.28
N ALA A 98 0.91 -0.39 12.32
CA ALA A 98 -0.08 -1.43 12.56
C ALA A 98 0.55 -2.75 13.07
N ILE A 99 1.76 -3.08 12.64
CA ILE A 99 2.53 -4.21 13.19
C ILE A 99 2.86 -3.94 14.67
N GLY A 100 3.25 -2.71 15.03
CA GLY A 100 3.49 -2.34 16.43
C GLY A 100 2.26 -2.56 17.31
N GLU A 101 1.09 -2.15 16.85
CA GLU A 101 -0.19 -2.37 17.53
C GLU A 101 -0.51 -3.87 17.68
N GLU A 102 -0.29 -4.66 16.63
CA GLU A 102 -0.53 -6.10 16.64
C GLU A 102 0.34 -6.85 17.63
N ILE A 103 1.59 -6.48 17.77
CA ILE A 103 2.51 -7.10 18.73
C ILE A 103 2.37 -6.55 20.14
N GLY A 104 1.38 -5.67 20.38
CA GLY A 104 1.07 -5.11 21.70
C GLY A 104 2.08 -4.07 22.21
N GLY A 105 2.79 -3.40 21.30
CA GLY A 105 3.85 -2.45 21.63
C GLY A 105 3.83 -1.15 20.84
N ALA A 106 4.87 -0.35 21.04
CA ALA A 106 5.13 0.83 20.23
C ALA A 106 5.52 0.41 18.79
N PRO A 107 5.38 1.32 17.80
CA PRO A 107 5.85 1.06 16.44
C PRO A 107 7.32 0.61 16.45
N PRO A 108 7.67 -0.46 15.71
CA PRO A 108 9.05 -0.95 15.66
C PRO A 108 9.97 0.10 15.02
N ARG A 109 11.22 0.10 15.44
CA ARG A 109 12.25 0.93 14.81
C ARG A 109 12.43 0.50 13.35
N VAL A 110 12.30 1.45 12.44
CA VAL A 110 12.50 1.20 11.01
C VAL A 110 13.99 1.14 10.71
N GLU A 111 14.41 0.06 10.07
CA GLU A 111 15.73 -0.10 9.47
C GLU A 111 15.59 -0.19 7.95
N PHE A 112 16.15 0.79 7.24
CA PHE A 112 16.12 0.80 5.79
C PHE A 112 17.22 -0.09 5.19
N ARG A 113 16.82 -0.97 4.26
CA ARG A 113 17.71 -1.85 3.48
C ARG A 113 17.60 -1.49 2.01
N GLN A 114 18.68 -1.01 1.43
CA GLN A 114 18.69 -0.70 0.00
C GLN A 114 18.55 -1.99 -0.81
N VAL A 115 17.66 -1.99 -1.79
CA VAL A 115 17.45 -3.07 -2.76
C VAL A 115 17.47 -2.51 -4.18
N THR A 116 17.72 -3.40 -5.15
CA THR A 116 17.64 -3.10 -6.58
C THR A 116 16.38 -3.70 -7.20
N ALA A 117 16.05 -3.32 -8.43
CA ALA A 117 14.98 -3.97 -9.18
C ALA A 117 15.25 -5.48 -9.39
N ALA A 118 16.51 -5.88 -9.45
CA ALA A 118 16.93 -7.25 -9.70
C ALA A 118 16.88 -8.14 -8.46
N ASP A 119 17.31 -7.65 -7.29
CA ASP A 119 17.50 -8.46 -6.08
C ASP A 119 16.36 -8.37 -5.04
N ARG A 120 15.48 -7.37 -5.14
CA ARG A 120 14.45 -7.06 -4.12
C ARG A 120 13.60 -8.26 -3.70
N LEU A 121 13.21 -9.11 -4.66
CA LEU A 121 12.36 -10.27 -4.36
C LEU A 121 13.15 -11.40 -3.70
N ASP A 122 14.42 -11.59 -4.07
CA ASP A 122 15.33 -12.55 -3.43
C ASP A 122 15.56 -12.16 -1.98
N ARG A 123 15.77 -10.87 -1.70
CA ARG A 123 15.96 -10.36 -0.35
C ARG A 123 14.73 -10.50 0.55
N VAL A 124 13.51 -10.32 -0.02
CA VAL A 124 12.27 -10.61 0.71
C VAL A 124 12.15 -12.11 0.98
N ALA A 125 12.37 -12.96 -0.03
CA ALA A 125 12.26 -14.41 0.10
C ALA A 125 13.30 -14.99 1.09
N ALA A 126 14.50 -14.39 1.16
CA ALA A 126 15.54 -14.73 2.12
C ALA A 126 15.29 -14.18 3.54
N GLY A 127 14.24 -13.38 3.74
CA GLY A 127 13.96 -12.73 5.02
C GLY A 127 14.97 -11.66 5.42
N GLU A 128 15.75 -11.10 4.48
CA GLU A 128 16.63 -9.96 4.71
C GLU A 128 15.85 -8.62 4.77
N VAL A 129 14.70 -8.59 4.14
CA VAL A 129 13.74 -7.48 4.08
C VAL A 129 12.38 -8.01 4.47
N ASP A 130 11.66 -7.28 5.32
CA ASP A 130 10.33 -7.66 5.80
C ASP A 130 9.22 -7.15 4.89
N LEU A 131 9.34 -5.88 4.45
CA LEU A 131 8.45 -5.25 3.46
C LEU A 131 9.30 -4.61 2.37
N GLU A 132 9.06 -4.93 1.12
CA GLU A 132 9.68 -4.25 -0.03
C GLU A 132 8.80 -3.07 -0.44
N CYS A 133 9.31 -1.86 -0.24
CA CYS A 133 8.60 -0.58 -0.33
C CYS A 133 8.96 0.18 -1.61
N GLY A 134 9.06 -0.52 -2.73
CA GLY A 134 9.40 0.06 -4.03
C GLY A 134 8.20 0.21 -4.97
N SER A 135 8.46 -0.06 -6.25
CA SER A 135 7.50 -0.05 -7.36
C SER A 135 7.39 -1.46 -7.96
N THR A 136 6.90 -2.42 -7.18
CA THR A 136 6.95 -3.82 -7.57
C THR A 136 5.63 -4.33 -8.10
N THR A 137 5.64 -4.76 -9.36
CA THR A 137 4.47 -5.34 -10.04
C THR A 137 4.14 -6.70 -9.44
N ASN A 138 2.90 -6.87 -9.03
CA ASN A 138 2.33 -8.12 -8.59
C ASN A 138 1.99 -9.00 -9.81
N THR A 139 2.87 -9.95 -10.17
CA THR A 139 2.65 -10.92 -11.24
C THR A 139 2.45 -12.33 -10.68
N ALA A 140 1.84 -13.23 -11.47
CA ALA A 140 1.67 -14.63 -11.10
C ALA A 140 3.01 -15.29 -10.72
N ALA A 141 4.04 -15.13 -11.57
CA ALA A 141 5.36 -15.70 -11.33
C ALA A 141 6.03 -15.15 -10.04
N ARG A 142 5.83 -13.85 -9.72
CA ARG A 142 6.37 -13.27 -8.50
C ARG A 142 5.66 -13.77 -7.24
N ARG A 143 4.34 -14.05 -7.34
CA ARG A 143 3.56 -14.66 -6.23
C ARG A 143 3.99 -16.08 -5.88
N GLU A 144 4.72 -16.76 -6.74
CA GLU A 144 5.34 -18.05 -6.40
C GLU A 144 6.47 -17.92 -5.39
N ARG A 145 7.04 -16.70 -5.22
CA ARG A 145 8.21 -16.43 -4.40
C ARG A 145 7.92 -15.54 -3.19
N VAL A 146 7.02 -14.59 -3.33
CA VAL A 146 6.66 -13.58 -2.31
C VAL A 146 5.16 -13.38 -2.28
N ALA A 147 4.62 -12.85 -1.18
CA ALA A 147 3.26 -12.34 -1.10
C ALA A 147 3.21 -10.83 -1.40
N PHE A 148 2.01 -10.33 -1.67
CA PHE A 148 1.77 -8.92 -1.98
C PHE A 148 0.59 -8.37 -1.19
N SER A 149 0.69 -7.12 -0.79
CA SER A 149 -0.41 -6.33 -0.26
C SER A 149 -1.56 -6.18 -1.28
N PRO A 150 -2.72 -5.68 -0.88
CA PRO A 150 -3.67 -5.08 -1.81
C PRO A 150 -2.99 -4.10 -2.77
N LEU A 151 -3.66 -3.83 -3.91
CA LEU A 151 -3.17 -2.92 -4.94
C LEU A 151 -2.86 -1.54 -4.35
N ILE A 152 -1.68 -1.00 -4.68
CA ILE A 152 -1.27 0.35 -4.26
C ILE A 152 -1.17 1.33 -5.43
N PHE A 153 -0.96 0.85 -6.66
CA PHE A 153 -0.84 1.69 -7.85
C PHE A 153 -1.07 0.89 -9.14
N VAL A 154 -1.45 1.63 -10.20
CA VAL A 154 -1.61 1.08 -11.55
C VAL A 154 -0.85 1.96 -12.54
N THR A 155 -0.06 1.35 -13.40
CA THR A 155 0.78 2.00 -14.40
C THR A 155 0.98 1.09 -15.62
N GLY A 156 1.91 1.41 -16.49
CA GLY A 156 2.31 0.55 -17.61
C GLY A 156 3.56 1.04 -18.31
N THR A 157 4.18 0.18 -19.08
CA THR A 157 5.40 0.47 -19.81
C THR A 157 5.16 1.49 -20.91
N ARG A 158 5.95 2.56 -20.92
CA ARG A 158 6.06 3.55 -22.01
C ARG A 158 7.53 3.86 -22.28
N LEU A 159 7.76 4.84 -23.16
CA LEU A 159 9.10 5.26 -23.58
C LEU A 159 9.35 6.71 -23.17
N ALA A 160 10.50 6.98 -22.56
CA ALA A 160 11.04 8.33 -22.45
C ALA A 160 12.06 8.54 -23.57
N VAL A 161 11.96 9.68 -24.24
CA VAL A 161 12.79 10.04 -25.41
C VAL A 161 13.20 11.51 -25.35
N ARG A 162 14.25 11.89 -26.10
CA ARG A 162 14.51 13.31 -26.33
C ARG A 162 13.39 13.89 -27.18
N ARG A 163 12.97 15.11 -26.91
CA ARG A 163 11.85 15.79 -27.61
C ARG A 163 12.11 15.99 -29.10
N ASP A 164 13.38 16.14 -29.48
CA ASP A 164 13.84 16.33 -30.86
C ASP A 164 14.09 15.05 -31.64
N ALA A 165 13.97 13.88 -31.00
CA ALA A 165 14.32 12.59 -31.61
C ALA A 165 13.34 12.08 -32.66
N GLY A 166 12.16 12.70 -32.82
CA GLY A 166 11.12 12.28 -33.76
C GLY A 166 10.48 10.92 -33.44
N ILE A 167 10.69 10.39 -32.22
CA ILE A 167 10.14 9.12 -31.75
C ILE A 167 8.80 9.38 -31.05
N ARG A 168 7.74 8.72 -31.47
CA ARG A 168 6.36 8.82 -30.96
C ARG A 168 5.86 7.54 -30.33
N GLY A 169 6.56 6.42 -30.57
CA GLY A 169 6.19 5.11 -30.05
C GLY A 169 7.20 4.03 -30.38
N LEU A 170 6.87 2.78 -30.01
CA LEU A 170 7.76 1.64 -30.17
C LEU A 170 8.15 1.37 -31.63
N ALA A 171 7.24 1.58 -32.59
CA ALA A 171 7.51 1.36 -34.02
C ALA A 171 8.64 2.26 -34.54
N ASP A 172 8.78 3.49 -33.99
CA ASP A 172 9.81 4.44 -34.39
C ASP A 172 11.21 4.05 -33.88
N LEU A 173 11.32 3.01 -33.06
CA LEU A 173 12.59 2.48 -32.55
C LEU A 173 13.26 1.47 -33.52
N ALA A 174 12.67 1.19 -34.71
CA ALA A 174 13.30 0.31 -35.67
C ALA A 174 14.69 0.82 -36.11
N GLY A 175 15.73 0.00 -35.90
CA GLY A 175 17.14 0.36 -36.14
C GLY A 175 17.77 1.22 -35.00
N ARG A 176 17.06 1.46 -33.93
CA ARG A 176 17.48 2.28 -32.77
C ARG A 176 17.68 1.43 -31.53
N SER A 177 18.00 2.09 -30.39
CA SER A 177 18.25 1.45 -29.11
C SER A 177 17.39 1.98 -27.98
N VAL A 178 17.03 1.11 -27.02
CA VAL A 178 16.28 1.44 -25.81
C VAL A 178 17.00 0.89 -24.59
N ALA A 179 17.22 1.74 -23.59
CA ALA A 179 17.67 1.30 -22.27
C ALA A 179 16.47 0.85 -21.44
N VAL A 180 16.68 -0.17 -20.61
CA VAL A 180 15.67 -0.71 -19.69
C VAL A 180 16.33 -1.25 -18.45
N VAL A 181 15.69 -1.10 -17.28
CA VAL A 181 16.24 -1.59 -16.02
C VAL A 181 16.11 -3.11 -15.94
N ARG A 182 17.22 -3.78 -15.63
CA ARG A 182 17.34 -5.23 -15.47
C ARG A 182 16.39 -5.77 -14.40
N GLY A 183 15.81 -6.95 -14.63
CA GLY A 183 14.94 -7.64 -13.67
C GLY A 183 13.54 -7.02 -13.52
N THR A 184 13.18 -6.06 -14.39
CA THR A 184 11.84 -5.47 -14.42
C THR A 184 10.90 -6.21 -15.38
N THR A 185 9.59 -6.05 -15.15
CA THR A 185 8.55 -6.47 -16.08
C THR A 185 8.65 -5.72 -17.41
N ASN A 186 9.12 -4.48 -17.40
CA ASN A 186 9.37 -3.66 -18.59
C ASN A 186 10.45 -4.28 -19.50
N GLU A 187 11.55 -4.76 -18.93
CA GLU A 187 12.59 -5.47 -19.70
C GLU A 187 12.00 -6.71 -20.38
N ALA A 188 11.31 -7.56 -19.63
CA ALA A 188 10.71 -8.77 -20.18
C ALA A 188 9.66 -8.45 -21.26
N ALA A 189 8.83 -7.43 -21.03
CA ALA A 189 7.81 -7.00 -21.99
C ALA A 189 8.43 -6.46 -23.28
N LEU A 190 9.40 -5.54 -23.19
CA LEU A 190 10.06 -4.96 -24.35
C LEU A 190 10.76 -6.02 -25.19
N ARG A 191 11.53 -6.94 -24.56
CA ARG A 191 12.15 -8.08 -25.26
C ARG A 191 11.12 -8.94 -25.97
N GLY A 192 10.01 -9.27 -25.28
CA GLY A 192 8.95 -10.08 -25.84
C GLY A 192 8.21 -9.39 -26.99
N ILE A 193 7.91 -8.10 -26.89
CA ILE A 193 7.21 -7.35 -27.96
C ILE A 193 8.13 -7.20 -29.18
N VAL A 194 9.38 -6.79 -28.98
CA VAL A 194 10.38 -6.65 -30.05
C VAL A 194 10.56 -7.97 -30.82
N ALA A 195 10.67 -9.09 -30.11
CA ALA A 195 10.78 -10.41 -30.72
C ALA A 195 9.53 -10.81 -31.50
N ARG A 196 8.34 -10.65 -30.92
CA ARG A 196 7.06 -11.02 -31.59
C ARG A 196 6.76 -10.18 -32.82
N GLN A 197 7.16 -8.90 -32.84
CA GLN A 197 6.91 -8.00 -33.94
C GLN A 197 8.06 -7.98 -34.95
N GLY A 198 9.13 -8.74 -34.72
CA GLY A 198 10.30 -8.77 -35.61
C GLY A 198 11.01 -7.42 -35.71
N LEU A 199 10.90 -6.55 -34.72
CA LEU A 199 11.51 -5.24 -34.74
C LEU A 199 13.02 -5.34 -34.49
N ARG A 200 13.80 -4.60 -35.29
CA ARG A 200 15.24 -4.46 -35.05
C ARG A 200 15.53 -3.34 -34.07
N VAL A 201 15.40 -3.63 -32.77
CA VAL A 201 15.63 -2.68 -31.69
C VAL A 201 16.74 -3.23 -30.79
N GLY A 202 17.79 -2.44 -30.56
CA GLY A 202 18.83 -2.75 -29.59
C GLY A 202 18.31 -2.53 -28.16
N ILE A 203 18.30 -3.58 -27.33
CA ILE A 203 17.90 -3.46 -25.91
C ILE A 203 19.13 -3.46 -25.02
N VAL A 204 19.35 -2.34 -24.31
CA VAL A 204 20.47 -2.14 -23.36
C VAL A 204 19.93 -2.24 -21.94
N ALA A 205 20.36 -3.29 -21.22
CA ALA A 205 19.98 -3.45 -19.81
C ALA A 205 20.87 -2.62 -18.89
N THR A 206 20.26 -1.84 -18.00
CA THR A 206 20.93 -1.02 -16.97
C THR A 206 20.62 -1.54 -15.57
N ASP A 207 21.39 -1.14 -14.57
CA ASP A 207 21.17 -1.58 -13.20
C ASP A 207 20.07 -0.77 -12.49
N ASP A 208 19.92 0.50 -12.88
CA ASP A 208 18.91 1.40 -12.34
C ASP A 208 18.38 2.40 -13.40
N LEU A 209 17.37 3.16 -13.02
CA LEU A 209 16.73 4.13 -13.90
C LEU A 209 17.60 5.37 -14.13
N VAL A 210 18.46 5.72 -13.19
CA VAL A 210 19.37 6.87 -13.33
C VAL A 210 20.37 6.58 -14.45
N GLN A 211 21.00 5.41 -14.43
CA GLN A 211 21.91 4.97 -15.49
C GLN A 211 21.22 4.92 -16.87
N ALA A 212 19.96 4.44 -16.92
CA ALA A 212 19.20 4.43 -18.17
C ALA A 212 19.01 5.84 -18.74
N PHE A 213 18.68 6.83 -17.90
CA PHE A 213 18.53 8.22 -18.34
C PHE A 213 19.88 8.89 -18.66
N GLU A 214 20.97 8.52 -18.05
CA GLU A 214 22.32 8.97 -18.43
C GLU A 214 22.70 8.51 -19.83
N LEU A 215 22.34 7.27 -20.20
CA LEU A 215 22.52 6.76 -21.56
C LEU A 215 21.69 7.54 -22.56
N LEU A 216 20.43 7.88 -22.22
CA LEU A 216 19.55 8.69 -23.06
C LEU A 216 20.07 10.13 -23.24
N ALA A 217 20.47 10.77 -22.15
CA ALA A 217 20.98 12.15 -22.15
C ALA A 217 22.29 12.26 -22.97
N SER A 218 23.16 11.25 -22.88
CA SER A 218 24.42 11.21 -23.67
C SER A 218 24.24 10.75 -25.13
N GLY A 219 23.02 10.41 -25.54
CA GLY A 219 22.74 9.92 -26.90
C GLY A 219 23.24 8.50 -27.19
N ARG A 220 23.65 7.75 -26.17
CA ARG A 220 24.07 6.34 -26.31
C ARG A 220 22.90 5.39 -26.52
N VAL A 221 21.71 5.80 -26.15
CA VAL A 221 20.45 5.15 -26.50
C VAL A 221 19.44 6.18 -26.98
N ASP A 222 18.44 5.77 -27.75
CA ASP A 222 17.41 6.63 -28.31
C ASP A 222 16.20 6.78 -27.40
N ALA A 223 15.96 5.81 -26.52
CA ALA A 223 14.84 5.78 -25.59
C ALA A 223 15.21 5.11 -24.27
N VAL A 224 14.40 5.35 -23.24
CA VAL A 224 14.33 4.58 -21.99
C VAL A 224 12.95 3.97 -21.89
N GLY A 225 12.89 2.64 -21.74
CA GLY A 225 11.63 1.92 -21.47
C GLY A 225 11.43 1.72 -19.97
N GLY A 226 10.24 2.02 -19.49
CA GLY A 226 9.89 1.88 -18.07
C GLY A 226 8.44 2.22 -17.80
N ASP A 227 8.02 2.07 -16.56
CA ASP A 227 6.68 2.47 -16.15
C ASP A 227 6.52 3.98 -16.28
N ASP A 228 5.44 4.42 -16.91
CA ASP A 228 5.23 5.82 -17.28
C ASP A 228 5.36 6.77 -16.09
N VAL A 229 4.83 6.38 -14.94
CA VAL A 229 4.90 7.15 -13.69
C VAL A 229 6.34 7.29 -13.18
N LEU A 230 7.18 6.24 -13.32
CA LEU A 230 8.60 6.29 -12.94
C LEU A 230 9.40 7.17 -13.90
N LEU A 231 9.13 7.06 -15.20
CA LEU A 231 9.75 7.91 -16.22
C LEU A 231 9.41 9.38 -15.96
N VAL A 232 8.13 9.69 -15.74
CA VAL A 232 7.68 11.06 -15.41
C VAL A 232 8.28 11.51 -14.07
N GLY A 233 8.29 10.65 -13.05
CA GLY A 233 8.87 10.93 -11.74
C GLY A 233 10.35 11.30 -11.83
N HIS A 234 11.12 10.58 -12.64
CA HIS A 234 12.53 10.89 -12.90
C HIS A 234 12.68 12.27 -13.58
N LEU A 235 11.92 12.53 -14.64
CA LEU A 235 11.97 13.80 -15.38
C LEU A 235 11.59 15.00 -14.50
N VAL A 236 10.60 14.84 -13.63
CA VAL A 236 10.20 15.87 -12.65
C VAL A 236 11.30 16.12 -11.64
N ARG A 237 11.84 15.08 -11.04
CA ARG A 237 12.87 15.17 -10.00
C ARG A 237 14.17 15.81 -10.50
N THR A 238 14.52 15.54 -11.75
CA THR A 238 15.77 16.04 -12.37
C THR A 238 15.60 17.36 -13.14
N GLY A 239 14.35 17.87 -13.31
CA GLY A 239 14.07 19.03 -14.14
C GLY A 239 14.26 18.77 -15.64
N ALA A 240 14.36 17.51 -16.07
CA ALA A 240 14.69 17.14 -17.45
C ALA A 240 13.50 17.20 -18.42
N ARG A 241 12.30 17.60 -17.98
CA ARG A 241 11.09 17.74 -18.84
C ARG A 241 11.24 18.71 -20.01
N ALA A 242 12.13 19.69 -19.90
CA ALA A 242 12.41 20.63 -20.99
C ALA A 242 12.96 19.90 -22.24
N HIS A 243 13.76 18.85 -22.04
CA HIS A 243 14.48 18.16 -23.11
C HIS A 243 13.93 16.77 -23.42
N HIS A 244 13.14 16.19 -22.53
CA HIS A 244 12.63 14.82 -22.67
C HIS A 244 11.10 14.77 -22.53
N ALA A 245 10.51 13.73 -23.12
CA ALA A 245 9.07 13.47 -23.03
C ALA A 245 8.81 11.97 -22.88
N VAL A 246 7.71 11.61 -22.22
CA VAL A 246 7.19 10.25 -22.20
C VAL A 246 6.18 10.12 -23.33
N VAL A 247 6.39 9.14 -24.22
CA VAL A 247 5.66 9.00 -25.48
C VAL A 247 5.11 7.57 -25.68
N GLY A 248 4.23 7.42 -26.66
CA GLY A 248 3.63 6.14 -27.05
C GLY A 248 2.44 5.73 -26.19
N ALA A 249 1.71 4.70 -26.63
CA ALA A 249 0.68 4.04 -25.84
C ALA A 249 1.31 3.17 -24.74
N LEU A 250 0.51 2.79 -23.75
CA LEU A 250 0.92 1.78 -22.76
C LEU A 250 1.18 0.44 -23.48
N LEU A 251 2.35 -0.12 -23.25
CA LEU A 251 2.76 -1.42 -23.82
C LEU A 251 2.40 -2.58 -22.90
N THR A 252 2.25 -2.30 -21.60
CA THR A 252 1.85 -3.26 -20.59
C THR A 252 0.86 -2.61 -19.61
N PHE A 253 0.37 -3.43 -18.69
CA PHE A 253 -0.47 -3.03 -17.59
C PHE A 253 0.13 -3.58 -16.29
N GLU A 254 0.56 -2.70 -15.40
CA GLU A 254 1.34 -3.02 -14.22
C GLU A 254 0.56 -2.67 -12.94
N ARG A 255 0.37 -3.65 -12.07
CA ARG A 255 -0.29 -3.51 -10.77
C ARG A 255 0.73 -3.63 -9.66
N TYR A 256 0.97 -2.56 -8.91
CA TYR A 256 1.95 -2.57 -7.83
C TYR A 256 1.36 -3.00 -6.49
N GLY A 257 2.18 -3.67 -5.69
CA GLY A 257 1.91 -4.02 -4.30
C GLY A 257 3.20 -3.98 -3.48
N ILE A 258 3.07 -3.88 -2.16
CA ILE A 258 4.16 -4.08 -1.21
C ILE A 258 4.41 -5.59 -1.11
N ALA A 259 5.65 -6.02 -1.37
CA ALA A 259 5.99 -7.44 -1.30
C ALA A 259 6.53 -7.80 0.10
N TYR A 260 6.19 -9.00 0.56
CA TYR A 260 6.62 -9.56 1.85
C TYR A 260 6.71 -11.09 1.79
N ALA A 261 7.15 -11.73 2.88
CA ALA A 261 7.35 -13.18 2.94
C ALA A 261 6.06 -13.95 2.58
N ARG A 262 6.17 -14.93 1.67
CA ARG A 262 5.04 -15.60 1.04
C ARG A 262 4.13 -16.35 2.02
N ASP A 263 4.72 -17.14 2.90
CA ASP A 263 3.97 -18.06 3.75
C ASP A 263 3.71 -17.52 5.16
N ASP A 264 3.93 -16.23 5.37
CA ASP A 264 3.71 -15.54 6.64
C ASP A 264 2.25 -15.05 6.75
N ARG A 265 1.37 -15.93 7.23
CA ARG A 265 -0.07 -15.67 7.34
C ARG A 265 -0.40 -14.54 8.32
N GLN A 266 0.32 -14.46 9.45
CA GLN A 266 0.08 -13.42 10.44
C GLN A 266 0.49 -12.06 9.89
N LEU A 267 1.64 -11.94 9.24
CA LEU A 267 2.04 -10.70 8.57
C LEU A 267 1.04 -10.32 7.47
N ALA A 268 0.58 -11.28 6.66
CA ALA A 268 -0.42 -11.05 5.63
C ALA A 268 -1.71 -10.45 6.19
N ALA A 269 -2.23 -11.01 7.31
CA ALA A 269 -3.44 -10.51 7.98
C ALA A 269 -3.26 -9.06 8.47
N VAL A 270 -2.10 -8.74 9.05
CA VAL A 270 -1.78 -7.38 9.50
C VAL A 270 -1.67 -6.40 8.33
N VAL A 271 -0.96 -6.78 7.26
CA VAL A 271 -0.83 -5.95 6.04
C VAL A 271 -2.19 -5.64 5.43
N GLU A 272 -3.06 -6.65 5.28
CA GLU A 272 -4.40 -6.45 4.75
C GLU A 272 -5.27 -5.57 5.66
N ARG A 273 -5.22 -5.77 6.98
CA ARG A 273 -5.96 -4.96 7.95
C ARG A 273 -5.47 -3.52 7.89
N ALA A 274 -4.17 -3.27 7.95
CA ALA A 274 -3.59 -1.94 7.84
C ALA A 274 -4.05 -1.21 6.58
N MET A 275 -4.04 -1.87 5.42
CA MET A 275 -4.51 -1.27 4.18
C MET A 275 -6.01 -0.95 4.20
N ARG A 276 -6.85 -1.80 4.83
CA ARG A 276 -8.28 -1.50 5.02
C ARG A 276 -8.51 -0.33 5.96
N ASP A 277 -7.77 -0.26 7.05
CA ASP A 277 -7.92 0.82 8.03
C ASP A 277 -7.48 2.17 7.46
N LEU A 278 -6.37 2.20 6.72
CA LEU A 278 -5.94 3.37 5.94
C LEU A 278 -6.99 3.79 4.90
N ALA A 279 -7.63 2.83 4.23
CA ALA A 279 -8.69 3.11 3.28
C ALA A 279 -9.91 3.76 3.96
N ARG A 280 -10.41 3.16 5.04
CA ARG A 280 -11.57 3.65 5.81
C ARG A 280 -11.33 5.03 6.42
N ALA A 281 -10.11 5.29 6.88
CA ALA A 281 -9.70 6.60 7.40
C ALA A 281 -9.49 7.65 6.30
N GLY A 282 -9.56 7.29 5.01
CA GLY A 282 -9.25 8.19 3.89
C GLY A 282 -7.75 8.49 3.73
N GLU A 283 -6.90 7.82 4.51
CA GLU A 283 -5.45 8.04 4.49
C GLU A 283 -4.78 7.56 3.21
N LEU A 284 -5.29 6.47 2.58
CA LEU A 284 -4.78 6.05 1.26
C LEU A 284 -4.91 7.16 0.22
N ARG A 285 -6.04 7.87 0.20
CA ARG A 285 -6.26 9.02 -0.68
C ARG A 285 -5.34 10.19 -0.31
N ALA A 286 -5.17 10.47 0.96
CA ALA A 286 -4.30 11.53 1.44
C ALA A 286 -2.83 11.29 1.05
N ILE A 287 -2.32 10.06 1.25
CA ILE A 287 -0.98 9.65 0.87
C ILE A 287 -0.82 9.69 -0.66
N TYR A 288 -1.82 9.20 -1.43
CA TYR A 288 -1.82 9.30 -2.88
C TYR A 288 -1.70 10.75 -3.34
N ASN A 289 -2.57 11.62 -2.85
CA ASN A 289 -2.61 13.04 -3.24
C ASN A 289 -1.31 13.76 -2.89
N LYS A 290 -0.67 13.42 -1.76
CA LYS A 290 0.64 13.96 -1.36
C LYS A 290 1.68 13.76 -2.46
N TRP A 291 1.74 12.58 -3.07
CA TRP A 291 2.81 12.20 -3.98
C TRP A 291 2.50 12.44 -5.46
N PHE A 292 1.22 12.35 -5.86
CA PHE A 292 0.84 12.35 -7.28
C PHE A 292 0.07 13.59 -7.72
N VAL A 293 -0.61 14.28 -6.81
CA VAL A 293 -1.50 15.39 -7.15
C VAL A 293 -0.95 16.73 -6.67
N ARG A 294 -0.43 16.79 -5.44
CA ARG A 294 0.07 18.04 -4.86
C ARG A 294 1.41 18.46 -5.47
N THR A 295 1.74 19.73 -5.28
CA THR A 295 3.05 20.26 -5.66
C THR A 295 4.13 19.67 -4.75
N LEU A 296 5.17 19.14 -5.38
CA LEU A 296 6.34 18.60 -4.68
C LEU A 296 7.23 19.71 -4.12
N PRO A 297 8.13 19.42 -3.17
CA PRO A 297 9.01 20.44 -2.56
C PRO A 297 9.89 21.22 -3.55
N ASN A 298 10.15 20.65 -4.73
CA ASN A 298 10.89 21.32 -5.81
C ASN A 298 10.03 22.26 -6.68
N GLY A 299 8.75 22.49 -6.32
CA GLY A 299 7.81 23.31 -7.08
C GLY A 299 7.13 22.62 -8.27
N GLU A 300 7.52 21.40 -8.60
CA GLU A 300 6.97 20.62 -9.71
C GLU A 300 5.75 19.80 -9.27
N ARG A 301 4.94 19.37 -10.24
CA ARG A 301 3.78 18.48 -10.03
C ARG A 301 3.85 17.30 -10.98
N LEU A 302 3.54 16.12 -10.46
CA LEU A 302 3.32 14.94 -11.30
C LEU A 302 2.00 15.07 -12.05
N ALA A 303 0.97 15.60 -11.37
CA ALA A 303 -0.39 15.80 -11.88
C ALA A 303 -1.01 14.49 -12.40
N VAL A 304 -0.85 13.40 -11.66
CA VAL A 304 -1.42 12.09 -11.97
C VAL A 304 -2.62 11.87 -11.03
N PRO A 305 -3.86 12.07 -11.50
CA PRO A 305 -5.05 11.76 -10.71
C PRO A 305 -5.18 10.24 -10.52
N MET A 306 -5.85 9.82 -9.45
CA MET A 306 -6.11 8.41 -9.19
C MET A 306 -7.01 7.85 -10.30
N GLY A 307 -6.53 6.81 -10.98
CA GLY A 307 -7.29 6.16 -12.05
C GLY A 307 -8.45 5.30 -11.51
N PRO A 308 -9.46 5.02 -12.34
CA PRO A 308 -10.70 4.35 -11.90
C PRO A 308 -10.47 2.95 -11.32
N GLU A 309 -9.47 2.21 -11.77
CA GLU A 309 -9.15 0.88 -11.24
C GLU A 309 -8.60 0.98 -9.80
N LEU A 310 -7.68 1.90 -9.57
CA LEU A 310 -7.11 2.12 -8.23
C LEU A 310 -8.17 2.66 -7.28
N THR A 311 -9.00 3.62 -7.72
CA THR A 311 -10.13 4.15 -6.96
C THR A 311 -11.06 3.02 -6.53
N ARG A 312 -11.51 2.18 -7.46
CA ARG A 312 -12.37 1.03 -7.16
C ARG A 312 -11.71 0.03 -6.20
N SER A 313 -10.41 -0.20 -6.35
CA SER A 313 -9.66 -1.07 -5.44
C SER A 313 -9.66 -0.52 -4.01
N PHE A 314 -9.46 0.78 -3.84
CA PHE A 314 -9.48 1.43 -2.53
C PHE A 314 -10.88 1.50 -1.92
N GLU A 315 -11.92 1.70 -2.73
CA GLU A 315 -13.32 1.62 -2.31
C GLU A 315 -13.68 0.22 -1.81
N MET A 316 -13.20 -0.84 -2.47
CA MET A 316 -13.38 -2.22 -1.99
C MET A 316 -12.67 -2.49 -0.66
N LEU A 317 -11.62 -1.76 -0.33
CA LEU A 317 -10.99 -1.79 0.99
C LEU A 317 -11.73 -0.93 2.03
N GLY A 318 -12.72 -0.16 1.62
CA GLY A 318 -13.56 0.68 2.49
C GLY A 318 -13.28 2.18 2.41
N MET A 319 -12.52 2.66 1.41
CA MET A 319 -12.31 4.10 1.20
C MET A 319 -13.65 4.78 0.88
N PRO A 320 -14.02 5.88 1.57
CA PRO A 320 -15.22 6.63 1.27
C PRO A 320 -15.19 7.19 -0.17
N PRO A 321 -16.34 7.24 -0.89
CA PRO A 321 -16.42 7.95 -2.16
C PRO A 321 -16.11 9.44 -1.98
N GLU A 322 -15.82 10.13 -3.09
CA GLU A 322 -15.62 11.59 -3.07
C GLU A 322 -16.93 12.34 -2.92
#